data_ec4b417daec293a8094353029958a4f1
#
_entry.id   ec4b417daec293a8094353029958a4f1
#
_cell.length_a   1.000
_cell.length_b   1.000
_cell.length_c   1.000
_cell.angle_alpha   90.00
_cell.angle_beta   90.00
_cell.angle_gamma   90.00
#
_symmetry.space_group_name_H-M   'P 1'
#
loop_
_entity.id
_entity.type
_entity.pdbx_description
1 polymer ?
#
loop_
_entity_poly.entity_id
_entity_poly.type
_entity_poly.pdbx_seq_one_letter_code
_entity_poly.pdbx_strand_id
1 'polypeptide(L)'
;MKVEVLLPKVFNFAFTYNSNNISLKTGDLVEVPFGKNKEIGVVWKNKKTELNKNIIIKNINKKIKNYSLNENLVDFITWFSSYNIVPLGLALKMAIGNKDNFTKKIDPSFDTMKSRVKKYNLNSEQKKALNYLNSVNNKFDVLVLQGTTGSGKTIVYFERIKKIINKNKQALVLLPEIFLTNEFKSRFSDFFGYEPAIWHSKITPKNKRIIW
;
A
#
# COMPACT_ATOMS: atom_id res chain seq x y z
N MET A 1 16.93 -16.27 -19.39
CA MET A 1 16.96 -16.64 -17.95
C MET A 1 15.54 -16.99 -17.52
N LYS A 2 15.36 -18.07 -16.74
CA LYS A 2 14.04 -18.45 -16.17
C LYS A 2 13.79 -17.67 -14.90
N VAL A 3 12.54 -17.20 -14.71
CA VAL A 3 12.09 -16.45 -13.52
C VAL A 3 10.72 -16.95 -13.09
N GLU A 4 10.49 -16.94 -11.79
CA GLU A 4 9.22 -17.31 -11.22
C GLU A 4 8.31 -16.07 -11.09
N VAL A 5 7.06 -16.16 -11.56
CA VAL A 5 6.09 -15.09 -11.51
C VAL A 5 4.84 -15.55 -10.79
N LEU A 6 4.54 -14.92 -9.68
CA LEU A 6 3.31 -15.14 -8.94
C LEU A 6 2.18 -14.32 -9.56
N LEU A 7 1.07 -14.98 -9.88
CA LEU A 7 -0.13 -14.33 -10.43
C LEU A 7 -1.15 -14.04 -9.32
N PRO A 8 -1.88 -12.92 -9.38
CA PRO A 8 -2.92 -12.55 -8.40
C PRO A 8 -4.21 -13.37 -8.61
N LYS A 9 -4.10 -14.68 -8.52
CA LYS A 9 -5.15 -15.68 -8.74
C LYS A 9 -5.11 -16.77 -7.66
N VAL A 10 -6.04 -17.73 -7.73
CA VAL A 10 -6.18 -18.83 -6.75
C VAL A 10 -5.06 -19.88 -6.93
N PHE A 11 -3.80 -19.47 -6.78
CA PHE A 11 -2.66 -20.37 -6.86
C PHE A 11 -1.74 -20.20 -5.66
N ASN A 12 -1.20 -21.32 -5.17
CA ASN A 12 -0.21 -21.32 -4.07
C ASN A 12 1.24 -21.30 -4.55
N PHE A 13 1.46 -21.17 -5.86
CA PHE A 13 2.78 -21.25 -6.48
C PHE A 13 2.94 -20.21 -7.56
N ALA A 14 4.18 -19.89 -7.85
CA ALA A 14 4.56 -19.04 -8.96
C ALA A 14 4.76 -19.88 -10.24
N PHE A 15 4.52 -19.28 -11.39
CA PHE A 15 4.69 -19.89 -12.70
C PHE A 15 6.04 -19.48 -13.28
N THR A 16 6.70 -20.43 -13.94
CA THR A 16 7.99 -20.18 -14.61
C THR A 16 7.80 -19.54 -15.98
N TYR A 17 8.51 -18.42 -16.21
CA TYR A 17 8.57 -17.71 -17.48
C TYR A 17 10.02 -17.47 -17.89
N ASN A 18 10.25 -17.23 -19.19
CA ASN A 18 11.53 -16.70 -19.67
C ASN A 18 11.54 -15.17 -19.52
N SER A 19 12.65 -14.62 -19.00
CA SER A 19 12.79 -13.17 -18.80
C SER A 19 12.88 -12.38 -20.11
N ASN A 20 13.08 -13.03 -21.25
CA ASN A 20 13.17 -12.41 -22.58
C ASN A 20 14.19 -11.24 -22.60
N ASN A 21 15.37 -11.43 -22.00
CA ASN A 21 16.44 -10.43 -21.86
C ASN A 21 16.06 -9.18 -21.02
N ILE A 22 14.92 -9.22 -20.31
CA ILE A 22 14.54 -8.15 -19.40
C ILE A 22 15.27 -8.37 -18.08
N SER A 23 15.93 -7.34 -17.57
CA SER A 23 16.51 -7.36 -16.21
C SER A 23 15.41 -7.27 -15.17
N LEU A 24 15.30 -8.32 -14.35
CA LEU A 24 14.24 -8.51 -13.36
C LEU A 24 14.80 -8.87 -12.00
N LYS A 25 14.19 -8.34 -10.96
CA LYS A 25 14.43 -8.69 -9.55
C LYS A 25 13.14 -9.07 -8.84
N THR A 26 13.24 -9.77 -7.74
CA THR A 26 12.09 -10.08 -6.87
C THR A 26 11.33 -8.82 -6.54
N GLY A 27 9.99 -8.89 -6.63
CA GLY A 27 9.09 -7.76 -6.42
C GLY A 27 8.74 -6.98 -7.69
N ASP A 28 9.47 -7.14 -8.80
CA ASP A 28 9.13 -6.45 -10.05
C ASP A 28 7.80 -6.93 -10.61
N LEU A 29 6.98 -5.97 -11.04
CA LEU A 29 5.72 -6.26 -11.73
C LEU A 29 5.98 -6.50 -13.21
N VAL A 30 5.38 -7.56 -13.75
CA VAL A 30 5.54 -7.97 -15.14
C VAL A 30 4.19 -8.33 -15.76
N GLU A 31 4.06 -8.04 -17.05
CA GLU A 31 2.96 -8.54 -17.87
C GLU A 31 3.35 -9.86 -18.50
N VAL A 32 2.56 -10.90 -18.29
CA VAL A 32 2.80 -12.25 -18.79
C VAL A 32 1.60 -12.81 -19.53
N PRO A 33 1.79 -13.70 -20.52
CA PRO A 33 0.69 -14.44 -21.12
C PRO A 33 0.22 -15.54 -20.18
N PHE A 34 -1.10 -15.57 -19.91
CA PHE A 34 -1.73 -16.59 -19.09
C PHE A 34 -3.02 -17.07 -19.75
N GLY A 35 -3.06 -18.32 -20.22
CA GLY A 35 -4.11 -18.84 -21.08
C GLY A 35 -4.20 -18.03 -22.38
N LYS A 36 -5.38 -17.51 -22.68
CA LYS A 36 -5.66 -16.62 -23.82
C LYS A 36 -5.49 -15.13 -23.48
N ASN A 37 -5.25 -14.81 -22.21
CA ASN A 37 -5.21 -13.43 -21.70
C ASN A 37 -3.79 -13.00 -21.35
N LYS A 38 -3.63 -11.69 -21.15
CA LYS A 38 -2.44 -11.09 -20.51
C LYS A 38 -2.78 -10.76 -19.07
N GLU A 39 -1.88 -11.11 -18.16
CA GLU A 39 -2.03 -10.87 -16.72
C GLU A 39 -0.83 -10.12 -16.19
N ILE A 40 -1.04 -9.35 -15.10
CA ILE A 40 0.05 -8.74 -14.35
C ILE A 40 0.36 -9.66 -13.17
N GLY A 41 1.62 -10.06 -13.09
CA GLY A 41 2.16 -10.83 -11.99
C GLY A 41 3.36 -10.14 -11.38
N VAL A 42 3.89 -10.72 -10.32
CA VAL A 42 5.07 -10.23 -9.60
C VAL A 42 6.16 -11.28 -9.66
N VAL A 43 7.38 -10.87 -10.00
CA VAL A 43 8.56 -11.74 -9.92
C VAL A 43 8.74 -12.15 -8.47
N TRP A 44 8.68 -13.46 -8.23
CA TRP A 44 8.69 -14.03 -6.87
C TRP A 44 10.02 -14.67 -6.56
N LYS A 45 10.25 -15.00 -5.27
CA LYS A 45 11.47 -15.68 -4.84
C LYS A 45 11.55 -17.05 -5.53
N ASN A 46 12.71 -17.37 -6.12
CA ASN A 46 12.93 -18.66 -6.75
C ASN A 46 12.88 -19.79 -5.72
N LYS A 47 11.82 -20.58 -5.73
CA LYS A 47 11.92 -21.98 -5.32
C LYS A 47 12.26 -22.76 -6.59
N LYS A 48 13.40 -23.44 -6.61
CA LYS A 48 13.75 -24.35 -7.71
C LYS A 48 12.64 -25.39 -7.85
N THR A 49 11.73 -25.16 -8.77
CA THR A 49 10.72 -26.16 -9.13
C THR A 49 11.34 -26.99 -10.25
N GLU A 50 11.47 -28.29 -10.02
CA GLU A 50 11.82 -29.23 -11.10
C GLU A 50 10.70 -29.17 -12.13
N LEU A 51 11.00 -28.61 -13.28
CA LEU A 51 10.05 -28.51 -14.38
C LEU A 51 10.03 -29.86 -15.13
N ASN A 52 8.85 -30.43 -15.32
CA ASN A 52 8.66 -31.52 -16.25
C ASN A 52 9.19 -31.10 -17.61
N LYS A 53 10.00 -31.95 -18.26
CA LYS A 53 10.74 -31.67 -19.51
C LYS A 53 9.85 -31.24 -20.70
N ASN A 54 8.54 -31.42 -20.64
CA ASN A 54 7.59 -31.17 -21.73
C ASN A 54 6.79 -29.88 -21.60
N ILE A 55 7.14 -28.97 -20.67
CA ILE A 55 6.40 -27.71 -20.48
C ILE A 55 6.99 -26.62 -21.37
N ILE A 56 6.18 -26.05 -22.27
CA ILE A 56 6.57 -24.88 -23.06
C ILE A 56 6.56 -23.65 -22.15
N ILE A 57 7.74 -23.11 -21.85
CA ILE A 57 7.90 -21.90 -21.04
C ILE A 57 7.67 -20.69 -21.92
N LYS A 58 6.66 -19.88 -21.58
CA LYS A 58 6.33 -18.64 -22.28
C LYS A 58 7.25 -17.50 -21.86
N ASN A 59 7.37 -16.49 -22.73
CA ASN A 59 8.17 -15.29 -22.45
C ASN A 59 7.36 -14.24 -21.67
N ILE A 60 8.03 -13.48 -20.84
CA ILE A 60 7.48 -12.24 -20.25
C ILE A 60 7.30 -11.22 -21.36
N ASN A 61 6.13 -10.57 -21.42
CA ASN A 61 5.86 -9.55 -22.43
C ASN A 61 6.62 -8.25 -22.16
N LYS A 62 6.51 -7.74 -20.92
CA LYS A 62 7.19 -6.52 -20.49
C LYS A 62 7.24 -6.39 -18.97
N LYS A 63 8.18 -5.58 -18.47
CA LYS A 63 8.23 -5.09 -17.10
C LYS A 63 7.34 -3.85 -16.99
N ILE A 64 6.55 -3.78 -15.91
CA ILE A 64 5.77 -2.58 -15.57
C ILE A 64 6.72 -1.61 -14.86
N LYS A 65 7.02 -0.49 -15.53
CA LYS A 65 7.91 0.53 -14.97
C LYS A 65 7.26 1.24 -13.78
N ASN A 66 8.09 1.75 -12.89
CA ASN A 66 7.71 2.56 -11.71
C ASN A 66 6.96 1.81 -10.60
N TYR A 67 6.76 0.49 -10.71
CA TYR A 67 6.11 -0.32 -9.70
C TYR A 67 6.99 -1.53 -9.36
N SER A 68 7.28 -1.68 -8.09
CA SER A 68 7.99 -2.85 -7.55
C SER A 68 7.60 -3.01 -6.09
N LEU A 69 7.36 -4.24 -5.66
CA LEU A 69 7.18 -4.55 -4.25
C LEU A 69 8.57 -4.63 -3.60
N ASN A 70 8.72 -4.04 -2.42
CA ASN A 70 9.94 -4.23 -1.65
C ASN A 70 9.98 -5.63 -1.01
N GLU A 71 11.14 -6.08 -0.58
CA GLU A 71 11.32 -7.42 -0.01
C GLU A 71 10.45 -7.64 1.24
N ASN A 72 10.33 -6.64 2.11
CA ASN A 72 9.51 -6.74 3.31
C ASN A 72 8.04 -7.02 2.98
N LEU A 73 7.51 -6.42 1.91
CA LEU A 73 6.13 -6.66 1.47
C LEU A 73 5.97 -8.05 0.85
N VAL A 74 6.96 -8.53 0.10
CA VAL A 74 6.99 -9.90 -0.45
C VAL A 74 6.98 -10.92 0.70
N ASP A 75 7.81 -10.70 1.73
CA ASP A 75 7.87 -11.56 2.90
C ASP A 75 6.58 -11.50 3.71
N PHE A 76 6.01 -10.31 3.90
CA PHE A 76 4.72 -10.14 4.55
C PHE A 76 3.59 -10.88 3.83
N ILE A 77 3.49 -10.77 2.50
CA ILE A 77 2.48 -11.49 1.71
C ILE A 77 2.64 -13.00 1.88
N THR A 78 3.88 -13.49 1.89
CA THR A 78 4.18 -14.91 2.08
C THR A 78 3.75 -15.37 3.47
N TRP A 79 4.12 -14.62 4.50
CA TRP A 79 3.68 -14.89 5.88
C TRP A 79 2.16 -14.83 6.01
N PHE A 80 1.51 -13.78 5.48
CA PHE A 80 0.07 -13.60 5.54
C PHE A 80 -0.70 -14.77 4.90
N SER A 81 -0.23 -15.23 3.74
CA SER A 81 -0.78 -16.40 3.05
C SER A 81 -0.74 -17.65 3.96
N SER A 82 0.40 -17.92 4.57
CA SER A 82 0.59 -19.08 5.45
C SER A 82 -0.21 -18.98 6.74
N TYR A 83 -0.19 -17.79 7.38
CA TYR A 83 -0.88 -17.56 8.64
C TYR A 83 -2.40 -17.64 8.52
N ASN A 84 -2.98 -17.12 7.43
CA ASN A 84 -4.43 -17.11 7.20
C ASN A 84 -4.92 -18.29 6.36
N ILE A 85 -4.04 -19.21 5.95
CA ILE A 85 -4.36 -20.36 5.09
C ILE A 85 -5.05 -19.91 3.79
N VAL A 86 -4.58 -18.81 3.21
CA VAL A 86 -5.11 -18.22 1.97
C VAL A 86 -4.14 -18.50 0.83
N PRO A 87 -4.60 -18.87 -0.38
CA PRO A 87 -3.73 -19.04 -1.54
C PRO A 87 -2.81 -17.82 -1.76
N LEU A 88 -1.52 -18.09 -1.98
CA LEU A 88 -0.48 -17.06 -2.07
C LEU A 88 -0.81 -15.99 -3.14
N GLY A 89 -1.35 -16.41 -4.29
CA GLY A 89 -1.77 -15.48 -5.34
C GLY A 89 -2.99 -14.62 -4.94
N LEU A 90 -3.86 -15.09 -4.04
CA LEU A 90 -4.94 -14.25 -3.48
C LEU A 90 -4.41 -13.25 -2.46
N ALA A 91 -3.46 -13.65 -1.62
CA ALA A 91 -2.76 -12.71 -0.73
C ALA A 91 -2.05 -11.61 -1.54
N LEU A 92 -1.38 -11.97 -2.64
CA LEU A 92 -0.83 -11.01 -3.58
C LEU A 92 -1.89 -10.08 -4.16
N LYS A 93 -3.06 -10.62 -4.57
CA LYS A 93 -4.17 -9.82 -5.13
C LYS A 93 -4.68 -8.77 -4.14
N MET A 94 -4.72 -9.07 -2.84
CA MET A 94 -5.09 -8.11 -1.80
C MET A 94 -4.09 -6.96 -1.73
N ALA A 95 -2.79 -7.24 -1.89
CA ALA A 95 -1.73 -6.25 -1.82
C ALA A 95 -1.66 -5.33 -3.05
N ILE A 96 -1.79 -5.89 -4.26
CA ILE A 96 -1.63 -5.12 -5.51
C ILE A 96 -2.96 -4.64 -6.13
N GLY A 97 -4.09 -5.16 -5.66
CA GLY A 97 -5.40 -4.80 -6.18
C GLY A 97 -5.66 -5.32 -7.60
N ASN A 98 -6.27 -4.47 -8.45
CA ASN A 98 -6.64 -4.85 -9.81
C ASN A 98 -5.55 -4.44 -10.82
N LYS A 99 -5.41 -5.20 -11.93
CA LYS A 99 -4.51 -4.88 -13.05
C LYS A 99 -4.69 -3.47 -13.61
N ASP A 100 -5.89 -2.92 -13.51
CA ASP A 100 -6.22 -1.55 -13.94
C ASP A 100 -5.39 -0.49 -13.17
N ASN A 101 -4.92 -0.79 -11.98
CA ASN A 101 -4.05 0.09 -11.19
C ASN A 101 -2.73 0.40 -11.91
N PHE A 102 -2.29 -0.51 -12.78
CA PHE A 102 -1.00 -0.42 -13.48
C PHE A 102 -1.11 -0.13 -14.98
N THR A 103 -2.31 -0.23 -15.55
CA THR A 103 -2.51 -0.14 -17.01
C THR A 103 -3.27 1.11 -17.43
N LYS A 104 -4.10 1.68 -16.56
CA LYS A 104 -4.89 2.87 -16.86
C LYS A 104 -4.20 4.12 -16.33
N LYS A 105 -4.12 5.16 -17.16
CA LYS A 105 -3.69 6.49 -16.69
C LYS A 105 -4.68 6.98 -15.64
N ILE A 106 -4.13 7.47 -14.54
CA ILE A 106 -4.88 8.14 -13.48
C ILE A 106 -4.70 9.63 -13.72
N ASP A 107 -5.80 10.35 -13.82
CA ASP A 107 -5.79 11.81 -13.72
C ASP A 107 -5.89 12.15 -12.22
N PRO A 108 -4.83 12.65 -11.59
CA PRO A 108 -4.80 12.94 -10.17
C PRO A 108 -5.51 14.26 -9.84
N SER A 109 -6.63 14.57 -10.46
CA SER A 109 -7.46 15.71 -10.04
C SER A 109 -8.06 15.43 -8.66
N PHE A 110 -7.22 15.48 -7.64
CA PHE A 110 -7.70 15.76 -6.29
C PHE A 110 -8.04 17.25 -6.26
N ASP A 111 -9.33 17.55 -6.19
CA ASP A 111 -9.79 18.88 -5.82
C ASP A 111 -9.21 19.22 -4.44
N THR A 112 -8.09 19.91 -4.44
CA THR A 112 -7.55 20.51 -3.23
C THR A 112 -8.41 21.71 -2.88
N MET A 113 -9.60 21.46 -2.32
CA MET A 113 -10.37 22.51 -1.67
C MET A 113 -9.49 23.06 -0.54
N LYS A 114 -8.95 24.26 -0.77
CA LYS A 114 -8.22 25.02 0.24
C LYS A 114 -9.24 25.50 1.28
N SER A 115 -9.45 24.74 2.33
CA SER A 115 -10.18 25.22 3.50
C SER A 115 -9.25 26.12 4.34
N ARG A 116 -9.84 27.01 5.12
CA ARG A 116 -9.08 27.86 6.07
C ARG A 116 -8.43 26.95 7.11
N VAL A 117 -7.11 26.96 7.16
CA VAL A 117 -6.34 26.21 8.17
C VAL A 117 -6.54 26.87 9.54
N LYS A 118 -7.11 26.13 10.49
CA LYS A 118 -7.18 26.55 11.89
C LYS A 118 -5.81 26.37 12.55
N LYS A 119 -5.33 27.41 13.23
CA LYS A 119 -4.12 27.32 14.07
C LYS A 119 -4.51 26.79 15.45
N TYR A 120 -3.81 25.78 15.92
CA TYR A 120 -3.99 25.18 17.25
C TYR A 120 -2.75 25.44 18.11
N ASN A 121 -2.97 25.91 19.33
CA ASN A 121 -1.91 26.07 20.31
C ASN A 121 -1.89 24.84 21.22
N LEU A 122 -0.79 24.11 21.19
CA LEU A 122 -0.58 22.96 22.08
C LEU A 122 -0.29 23.44 23.50
N ASN A 123 -0.91 22.79 24.49
CA ASN A 123 -0.57 22.97 25.90
C ASN A 123 0.77 22.25 26.23
N SER A 124 1.24 22.39 27.48
CA SER A 124 2.51 21.84 27.92
C SER A 124 2.57 20.31 27.81
N GLU A 125 1.51 19.59 28.16
CA GLU A 125 1.43 18.12 28.10
C GLU A 125 1.40 17.62 26.66
N GLN A 126 0.61 18.26 25.79
CA GLN A 126 0.55 17.96 24.37
C GLN A 126 1.91 18.20 23.69
N LYS A 127 2.63 19.25 24.05
CA LYS A 127 4.00 19.51 23.57
C LYS A 127 4.97 18.42 24.02
N LYS A 128 4.91 17.99 25.28
CA LYS A 128 5.73 16.87 25.79
C LYS A 128 5.44 15.59 25.00
N ALA A 129 4.16 15.23 24.82
CA ALA A 129 3.76 14.06 24.03
C ALA A 129 4.24 14.14 22.58
N LEU A 130 4.08 15.29 21.92
CA LEU A 130 4.56 15.50 20.55
C LEU A 130 6.08 15.38 20.45
N ASN A 131 6.83 15.93 21.41
CA ASN A 131 8.29 15.83 21.44
C ASN A 131 8.74 14.38 21.58
N TYR A 132 8.07 13.60 22.43
CA TYR A 132 8.35 12.18 22.57
C TYR A 132 8.05 11.43 21.26
N LEU A 133 6.88 11.64 20.64
CA LEU A 133 6.55 11.07 19.32
C LEU A 133 7.59 11.42 18.24
N ASN A 134 8.19 12.60 18.32
CA ASN A 134 9.18 13.06 17.35
C ASN A 134 10.60 12.56 17.64
N SER A 135 10.91 12.14 18.86
CA SER A 135 12.22 11.59 19.22
C SER A 135 12.44 10.18 18.70
N VAL A 136 11.35 9.45 18.44
CA VAL A 136 11.41 8.11 17.86
C VAL A 136 11.75 8.20 16.39
N ASN A 137 12.98 7.84 16.02
CA ASN A 137 13.50 7.94 14.66
C ASN A 137 13.85 6.56 14.07
N ASN A 138 13.43 6.34 12.82
CA ASN A 138 13.99 5.39 11.85
C ASN A 138 13.84 3.88 12.10
N LYS A 139 13.17 3.42 13.15
CA LYS A 139 12.86 2.00 13.38
C LYS A 139 11.35 1.82 13.51
N PHE A 140 10.87 0.61 13.24
CA PHE A 140 9.52 0.22 13.63
C PHE A 140 9.41 0.35 15.15
N ASP A 141 8.40 1.08 15.61
CA ASP A 141 8.10 1.25 17.03
C ASP A 141 6.60 1.40 17.24
N VAL A 142 6.13 0.99 18.42
CA VAL A 142 4.74 1.09 18.84
C VAL A 142 4.64 2.08 19.98
N LEU A 143 3.94 3.18 19.73
CA LEU A 143 3.75 4.24 20.70
C LEU A 143 2.28 4.35 21.10
N VAL A 144 2.01 4.41 22.39
CA VAL A 144 0.66 4.57 22.94
C VAL A 144 0.47 6.01 23.40
N LEU A 145 -0.47 6.73 22.79
CA LEU A 145 -0.89 8.06 23.19
C LEU A 145 -2.14 7.94 24.06
N GLN A 146 -1.96 7.97 25.39
CA GLN A 146 -3.04 7.87 26.36
C GLN A 146 -3.55 9.25 26.78
N GLY A 147 -4.84 9.34 27.07
CA GLY A 147 -5.48 10.56 27.57
C GLY A 147 -7.00 10.43 27.55
N THR A 148 -7.70 11.23 28.35
CA THR A 148 -9.17 11.27 28.42
C THR A 148 -9.79 11.73 27.10
N THR A 149 -11.07 11.49 26.91
CA THR A 149 -11.84 12.05 25.79
C THR A 149 -11.78 13.58 25.88
N GLY A 150 -11.55 14.25 24.74
CA GLY A 150 -11.43 15.71 24.72
C GLY A 150 -10.03 16.28 25.09
N SER A 151 -9.07 15.47 25.54
CA SER A 151 -7.71 15.95 25.88
C SER A 151 -6.88 16.47 24.70
N GLY A 152 -7.41 16.41 23.48
CA GLY A 152 -6.74 16.92 22.28
C GLY A 152 -5.71 15.97 21.66
N LYS A 153 -5.79 14.66 21.93
CA LYS A 153 -4.92 13.64 21.29
C LYS A 153 -4.86 13.78 19.77
N THR A 154 -6.01 14.08 19.15
CA THR A 154 -6.12 14.27 17.70
C THR A 154 -5.15 15.34 17.18
N ILE A 155 -5.05 16.47 17.85
CA ILE A 155 -4.16 17.57 17.45
C ILE A 155 -2.69 17.15 17.58
N VAL A 156 -2.35 16.38 18.61
CA VAL A 156 -0.98 15.89 18.81
C VAL A 156 -0.54 14.98 17.66
N TYR A 157 -1.35 13.99 17.27
CA TYR A 157 -0.96 13.14 16.16
C TYR A 157 -1.12 13.83 14.79
N PHE A 158 -2.00 14.82 14.63
CA PHE A 158 -2.04 15.64 13.41
C PHE A 158 -0.76 16.44 13.22
N GLU A 159 -0.19 17.02 14.29
CA GLU A 159 1.12 17.68 14.21
C GLU A 159 2.24 16.70 13.83
N ARG A 160 2.17 15.45 14.31
CA ARG A 160 3.10 14.40 13.88
C ARG A 160 2.92 14.04 12.41
N ILE A 161 1.68 13.85 11.94
CA ILE A 161 1.34 13.58 10.54
C ILE A 161 1.85 14.71 9.65
N LYS A 162 1.64 15.97 10.03
CA LYS A 162 2.14 17.15 9.30
C LYS A 162 3.65 17.08 9.07
N LYS A 163 4.42 16.71 10.09
CA LYS A 163 5.87 16.52 9.94
C LYS A 163 6.24 15.37 8.99
N ILE A 164 5.45 14.30 8.95
CA ILE A 164 5.65 13.16 8.06
C ILE A 164 5.37 13.57 6.61
N ILE A 165 4.26 14.28 6.38
CA ILE A 165 3.86 14.77 5.05
C ILE A 165 4.88 15.80 4.52
N ASN A 166 5.37 16.70 5.39
CA ASN A 166 6.41 17.66 5.01
C ASN A 166 7.76 17.02 4.62
N LYS A 167 7.95 15.74 4.98
CA LYS A 167 9.09 14.93 4.53
C LYS A 167 8.77 14.10 3.27
N ASN A 168 7.70 14.42 2.55
CA ASN A 168 7.20 13.68 1.39
C ASN A 168 6.93 12.19 1.70
N LYS A 169 6.50 11.88 2.93
CA LYS A 169 6.09 10.54 3.35
C LYS A 169 4.57 10.49 3.54
N GLN A 170 4.02 9.29 3.59
CA GLN A 170 2.60 9.04 3.79
C GLN A 170 2.30 8.67 5.24
N ALA A 171 1.08 8.95 5.68
CA ALA A 171 0.54 8.52 6.96
C ALA A 171 -0.78 7.77 6.73
N LEU A 172 -0.93 6.63 7.38
CA LEU A 172 -2.18 5.86 7.39
C LEU A 172 -2.84 5.99 8.76
N VAL A 173 -4.10 6.44 8.77
CA VAL A 173 -4.91 6.52 9.99
C VAL A 173 -6.01 5.47 9.92
N LEU A 174 -6.03 4.54 10.85
CA LEU A 174 -7.06 3.51 10.96
C LEU A 174 -8.10 3.95 12.00
N LEU A 175 -9.36 4.01 11.59
CA LEU A 175 -10.49 4.37 12.44
C LEU A 175 -11.41 3.15 12.63
N PRO A 176 -11.88 2.88 13.86
CA PRO A 176 -12.65 1.67 14.16
C PRO A 176 -14.04 1.65 13.53
N GLU A 177 -14.63 2.81 13.24
CA GLU A 177 -16.00 2.92 12.75
C GLU A 177 -16.13 3.88 11.58
N ILE A 178 -16.98 3.50 10.60
CA ILE A 178 -17.27 4.33 9.41
C ILE A 178 -17.91 5.68 9.80
N PHE A 179 -18.70 5.71 10.88
CA PHE A 179 -19.40 6.91 11.33
C PHE A 179 -18.46 8.01 11.85
N LEU A 180 -17.32 7.64 12.42
CA LEU A 180 -16.29 8.60 12.86
C LEU A 180 -15.57 9.28 11.67
N THR A 181 -15.74 8.76 10.47
CA THR A 181 -15.03 9.24 9.28
C THR A 181 -15.42 10.70 8.95
N ASN A 182 -16.67 11.09 9.08
CA ASN A 182 -17.13 12.46 8.75
C ASN A 182 -16.59 13.48 9.75
N GLU A 183 -16.63 13.18 11.04
CA GLU A 183 -16.07 14.05 12.08
C GLU A 183 -14.54 14.15 11.94
N PHE A 184 -13.88 13.02 11.74
CA PHE A 184 -12.44 12.98 11.49
C PHE A 184 -12.09 13.78 10.23
N LYS A 185 -12.83 13.60 9.13
CA LYS A 185 -12.65 14.32 7.87
C LYS A 185 -12.75 15.82 8.07
N SER A 186 -13.78 16.31 8.78
CA SER A 186 -13.94 17.72 9.08
C SER A 186 -12.77 18.27 9.90
N ARG A 187 -12.40 17.60 11.00
CA ARG A 187 -11.25 17.98 11.83
C ARG A 187 -9.94 17.99 11.06
N PHE A 188 -9.75 17.00 10.18
CA PHE A 188 -8.57 16.91 9.32
C PHE A 188 -8.54 18.09 8.35
N SER A 189 -9.66 18.39 7.67
CA SER A 189 -9.76 19.50 6.73
C SER A 189 -9.54 20.85 7.38
N ASP A 190 -10.07 21.04 8.60
CA ASP A 190 -9.83 22.24 9.42
C ASP A 190 -8.35 22.42 9.78
N PHE A 191 -7.62 21.32 9.99
CA PHE A 191 -6.23 21.37 10.40
C PHE A 191 -5.27 21.49 9.22
N PHE A 192 -5.50 20.73 8.14
CA PHE A 192 -4.57 20.63 7.01
C PHE A 192 -4.93 21.55 5.84
N GLY A 193 -6.18 22.00 5.74
CA GLY A 193 -6.66 22.83 4.64
C GLY A 193 -7.08 22.04 3.39
N TYR A 194 -7.08 20.71 3.45
CA TYR A 194 -7.52 19.82 2.37
C TYR A 194 -8.11 18.53 2.94
N GLU A 195 -8.84 17.78 2.13
CA GLU A 195 -9.46 16.52 2.55
C GLU A 195 -8.48 15.35 2.54
N PRO A 196 -8.58 14.41 3.51
CA PRO A 196 -7.82 13.19 3.47
C PRO A 196 -8.37 12.23 2.42
N ALA A 197 -7.52 11.41 1.82
CA ALA A 197 -7.97 10.25 1.07
C ALA A 197 -8.61 9.23 2.03
N ILE A 198 -9.86 8.81 1.73
CA ILE A 198 -10.62 7.91 2.60
C ILE A 198 -10.77 6.56 1.92
N TRP A 199 -10.48 5.47 2.65
CA TRP A 199 -10.58 4.10 2.14
C TRP A 199 -11.54 3.27 2.98
N HIS A 200 -12.64 2.83 2.38
CA HIS A 200 -13.60 1.90 2.99
C HIS A 200 -14.33 1.06 1.93
N SER A 201 -15.18 0.11 2.36
CA SER A 201 -15.86 -0.83 1.46
C SER A 201 -16.75 -0.17 0.40
N LYS A 202 -17.39 0.95 0.74
CA LYS A 202 -18.34 1.66 -0.13
C LYS A 202 -17.69 2.55 -1.21
N ILE A 203 -16.35 2.69 -1.22
CA ILE A 203 -15.66 3.50 -2.23
C ILE A 203 -15.65 2.78 -3.57
N THR A 204 -15.93 3.53 -4.65
CA THR A 204 -15.96 2.99 -6.01
C THR A 204 -14.57 2.46 -6.44
N PRO A 205 -14.52 1.45 -7.32
CA PRO A 205 -13.23 0.95 -7.85
C PRO A 205 -12.38 2.04 -8.52
N LYS A 206 -13.01 3.05 -9.14
CA LYS A 206 -12.30 4.20 -9.72
C LYS A 206 -11.57 4.99 -8.63
N ASN A 207 -12.26 5.37 -7.57
CA ASN A 207 -11.67 6.14 -6.47
C ASN A 207 -10.62 5.33 -5.70
N LYS A 208 -10.87 4.02 -5.46
CA LYS A 208 -9.84 3.13 -4.88
C LYS A 208 -8.54 3.14 -5.69
N ARG A 209 -8.63 3.15 -7.01
CA ARG A 209 -7.47 3.20 -7.89
C ARG A 209 -6.73 4.55 -7.81
N ILE A 210 -7.46 5.66 -7.63
CA ILE A 210 -6.85 7.00 -7.49
C ILE A 210 -6.09 7.10 -6.15
N ILE A 211 -6.64 6.49 -5.09
CA ILE A 211 -6.06 6.53 -3.75
C ILE A 211 -4.86 5.58 -3.63
N TRP A 212 -4.94 4.44 -4.31
CA TRP A 212 -3.91 3.39 -4.26
C TRP A 212 -2.64 3.83 -4.99
#